data_b7739df15842cf6a32aede86e6bc6597
#
_entry.id   b7739df15842cf6a32aede86e6bc6597
#
_cell.length_a   1.000
_cell.length_b   1.000
_cell.length_c   1.000
_cell.angle_alpha   90.00
_cell.angle_beta   90.00
_cell.angle_gamma   90.00
#
_symmetry.space_group_name_H-M   'P 1'
#
loop_
_entity.id
_entity.type
_entity.pdbx_description
1 polymer ?
#
loop_
_entity_poly.entity_id
_entity_poly.type
_entity_poly.pdbx_seq_one_letter_code
_entity_poly.pdbx_strand_id
1 'polypeptide(L)'
;DWSSDVCSSDLIGERTAEEIKMQIGSAMPMTNDRDAEVRGRDLVTGLPKTVVLTAAEIREALDDVVTRMIDSVKECLAVTPPELAQDLLTRGIYLVGGGALLRGLPERLQYETKVPVQLSPQPLEAVVLGAGHCIENYQALRGMFMDARR
;
A
#
# COMPACT_ATOMS: atom_id res chain seq x y z
N ASP A 1 15.68 7.27 -19.00
CA ASP A 1 15.06 5.99 -18.61
C ASP A 1 15.55 5.59 -17.21
N TRP A 2 15.18 6.46 -16.27
CA TRP A 2 15.67 6.40 -14.91
C TRP A 2 15.15 5.19 -14.14
N SER A 3 13.93 4.72 -14.44
CA SER A 3 13.32 3.56 -13.79
C SER A 3 14.07 2.24 -14.04
N SER A 4 14.83 2.13 -15.13
CA SER A 4 15.62 0.94 -15.42
C SER A 4 16.95 0.89 -14.66
N ASP A 5 17.50 2.05 -14.27
CA ASP A 5 18.84 2.11 -13.68
C ASP A 5 18.86 1.98 -12.15
N VAL A 6 17.78 2.36 -11.46
CA VAL A 6 17.68 2.29 -9.99
C VAL A 6 16.89 1.08 -9.51
N CYS A 7 15.95 0.61 -10.31
CA CYS A 7 15.18 -0.62 -10.02
C CYS A 7 15.80 -1.90 -10.56
N SER A 8 16.99 -1.84 -11.17
CA SER A 8 17.68 -3.08 -11.53
C SER A 8 18.13 -3.77 -10.24
N SER A 9 17.72 -5.00 -10.06
CA SER A 9 18.06 -5.87 -8.94
C SER A 9 19.57 -6.03 -8.69
N ASP A 10 20.38 -5.48 -9.58
CA ASP A 10 21.82 -5.59 -9.60
C ASP A 10 22.54 -4.51 -8.78
N LEU A 11 21.91 -3.35 -8.49
CA LEU A 11 22.50 -2.29 -7.67
C LEU A 11 22.30 -2.52 -6.17
N ILE A 12 21.10 -2.93 -5.79
CA ILE A 12 20.69 -3.20 -4.40
C ILE A 12 19.86 -4.47 -4.36
N GLY A 13 20.00 -5.24 -3.27
CA GLY A 13 19.16 -6.43 -3.07
C GLY A 13 17.71 -6.05 -2.72
N GLU A 14 16.77 -6.98 -2.96
CA GLU A 14 15.34 -6.80 -2.66
C GLU A 14 15.08 -6.35 -1.22
N ARG A 15 15.83 -6.90 -0.26
CA ARG A 15 15.71 -6.52 1.16
C ARG A 15 16.05 -5.04 1.38
N THR A 16 17.12 -4.55 0.77
CA THR A 16 17.53 -3.15 0.87
C THR A 16 16.50 -2.24 0.20
N ALA A 17 15.95 -2.64 -0.96
CA ALA A 17 14.89 -1.91 -1.63
C ALA A 17 13.62 -1.82 -0.77
N GLU A 18 13.24 -2.91 -0.09
CA GLU A 18 12.10 -2.90 0.83
C GLU A 18 12.34 -2.00 2.05
N GLU A 19 13.54 -2.05 2.63
CA GLU A 19 13.94 -1.17 3.74
C GLU A 19 13.85 0.31 3.34
N ILE A 20 14.32 0.67 2.14
CA ILE A 20 14.23 2.04 1.60
C ILE A 20 12.77 2.45 1.40
N LYS A 21 11.97 1.60 0.78
CA LYS A 21 10.53 1.83 0.60
C LYS A 21 9.84 2.11 1.94
N MET A 22 10.15 1.35 2.98
CA MET A 22 9.58 1.56 4.31
C MET A 22 10.07 2.86 4.98
N GLN A 23 11.33 3.25 4.74
CA GLN A 23 11.93 4.43 5.38
C GLN A 23 11.48 5.73 4.74
N ILE A 24 11.54 5.83 3.41
CA ILE A 24 11.33 7.09 2.68
C ILE A 24 10.23 7.02 1.61
N GLY A 25 9.69 5.81 1.31
CA GLY A 25 8.60 5.65 0.35
C GLY A 25 7.32 6.35 0.78
N SER A 26 6.61 6.95 -0.17
CA SER A 26 5.31 7.58 0.05
C SER A 26 4.49 7.59 -1.24
N ALA A 27 3.16 7.54 -1.10
CA ALA A 27 2.23 7.62 -2.23
C ALA A 27 1.89 9.08 -2.62
N MET A 28 2.20 10.05 -1.75
CA MET A 28 1.99 11.49 -1.97
C MET A 28 3.19 12.29 -1.43
N PRO A 29 3.42 13.52 -1.90
CA PRO A 29 4.37 14.44 -1.30
C PRO A 29 4.04 14.69 0.18
N MET A 30 5.05 14.56 1.05
CA MET A 30 4.91 14.73 2.49
C MET A 30 5.75 15.92 2.95
N THR A 31 5.31 16.62 4.00
CA THR A 31 6.04 17.75 4.58
C THR A 31 7.35 17.34 5.23
N ASN A 32 7.51 16.07 5.55
CA ASN A 32 8.68 15.48 6.20
C ASN A 32 9.40 14.46 5.30
N ASP A 33 9.41 14.70 4.00
CA ASP A 33 10.20 13.89 3.06
C ASP A 33 11.68 13.92 3.49
N ARG A 34 12.34 12.77 3.39
CA ARG A 34 13.73 12.56 3.78
C ARG A 34 14.46 11.82 2.67
N ASP A 35 15.75 12.04 2.60
CA ASP A 35 16.64 11.29 1.71
C ASP A 35 17.25 10.12 2.48
N ALA A 36 17.64 9.08 1.77
CA ALA A 36 18.32 7.91 2.32
C ALA A 36 19.62 7.63 1.56
N GLU A 37 20.69 7.38 2.31
CA GLU A 37 21.93 6.87 1.73
C GLU A 37 21.84 5.36 1.57
N VAL A 38 22.12 4.90 0.37
CA VAL A 38 22.08 3.49 0.01
C VAL A 38 23.43 3.06 -0.52
N ARG A 39 23.90 1.93 -0.02
CA ARG A 39 25.12 1.29 -0.51
C ARG A 39 24.75 0.14 -1.41
N GLY A 40 25.25 0.20 -2.61
CA GLY A 40 25.05 -0.82 -3.63
C GLY A 40 26.33 -1.14 -4.37
N ARG A 41 26.21 -1.90 -5.45
CA ARG A 41 27.30 -2.23 -6.36
C ARG A 41 27.10 -1.49 -7.68
N ASP A 42 28.11 -0.80 -8.11
CA ASP A 42 28.11 -0.19 -9.44
C ASP A 42 28.21 -1.28 -10.53
N LEU A 43 27.26 -1.28 -11.47
CA LEU A 43 27.16 -2.32 -12.50
C LEU A 43 28.31 -2.27 -13.51
N VAL A 44 28.88 -1.09 -13.75
CA VAL A 44 29.92 -0.89 -14.75
C VAL A 44 31.29 -1.26 -14.19
N THR A 45 31.59 -0.77 -12.98
CA THR A 45 32.90 -0.96 -12.35
C THR A 45 32.97 -2.18 -11.43
N GLY A 46 31.80 -2.67 -11.00
CA GLY A 46 31.68 -3.75 -10.02
C GLY A 46 32.10 -3.34 -8.59
N LEU A 47 32.40 -2.06 -8.34
CA LEU A 47 32.86 -1.55 -7.06
C LEU A 47 31.70 -1.11 -6.16
N PRO A 48 31.89 -1.09 -4.85
CA PRO A 48 30.90 -0.51 -3.92
C PRO A 48 30.68 0.97 -4.22
N LYS A 49 29.42 1.37 -4.30
CA LYS A 49 28.99 2.78 -4.53
C LYS A 49 27.93 3.17 -3.51
N THR A 50 28.03 4.38 -3.00
CA THR A 50 26.99 4.99 -2.20
C THR A 50 26.19 5.97 -3.03
N VAL A 51 24.87 5.85 -3.01
CA VAL A 51 23.93 6.73 -3.73
C VAL A 51 22.96 7.32 -2.71
N VAL A 52 22.66 8.60 -2.86
CA VAL A 52 21.60 9.26 -2.09
C VAL A 52 20.32 9.17 -2.90
N LEU A 53 19.28 8.58 -2.34
CA LEU A 53 17.94 8.49 -2.92
C LEU A 53 17.02 9.46 -2.22
N THR A 54 16.29 10.23 -2.99
CA THR A 54 15.30 11.17 -2.48
C THR A 54 13.92 10.50 -2.36
N ALA A 55 13.09 10.99 -1.43
CA ALA A 55 11.71 10.53 -1.32
C ALA A 55 10.90 10.77 -2.62
N ALA A 56 11.24 11.80 -3.40
CA ALA A 56 10.59 12.09 -4.67
C ALA A 56 10.88 11.00 -5.70
N GLU A 57 12.13 10.56 -5.82
CA GLU A 57 12.54 9.47 -6.71
C GLU A 57 11.85 8.16 -6.36
N ILE A 58 11.80 7.80 -5.07
CA ILE A 58 11.11 6.58 -4.66
C ILE A 58 9.61 6.66 -4.92
N ARG A 59 9.01 7.84 -4.74
CA ARG A 59 7.59 8.06 -5.04
C ARG A 59 7.30 7.89 -6.52
N GLU A 60 8.14 8.42 -7.39
CA GLU A 60 8.03 8.25 -8.84
C GLU A 60 8.12 6.76 -9.23
N ALA A 61 9.06 6.03 -8.65
CA ALA A 61 9.20 4.60 -8.89
C ALA A 61 8.00 3.77 -8.40
N LEU A 62 7.29 4.23 -7.37
CA LEU A 62 6.09 3.57 -6.82
C LEU A 62 4.80 3.99 -7.53
N ASP A 63 4.80 5.08 -8.29
CA ASP A 63 3.58 5.71 -8.81
C ASP A 63 2.74 4.78 -9.69
N ASP A 64 3.36 4.03 -10.57
CA ASP A 64 2.68 3.06 -11.44
C ASP A 64 1.95 1.97 -10.66
N VAL A 65 2.56 1.49 -9.58
CA VAL A 65 1.97 0.44 -8.73
C VAL A 65 0.82 1.02 -7.93
N VAL A 66 1.02 2.19 -7.34
CA VAL A 66 -0.02 2.88 -6.55
C VAL A 66 -1.21 3.26 -7.44
N THR A 67 -0.97 3.76 -8.64
CA THR A 67 -2.02 4.11 -9.60
C THR A 67 -2.84 2.88 -9.99
N ARG A 68 -2.21 1.76 -10.33
CA ARG A 68 -2.92 0.50 -10.62
C ARG A 68 -3.77 -0.01 -9.44
N MET A 69 -3.27 0.14 -8.21
CA MET A 69 -4.06 -0.21 -7.01
C MET A 69 -5.30 0.68 -6.90
N ILE A 70 -5.15 1.99 -7.10
CA ILE A 70 -6.26 2.95 -7.05
C ILE A 70 -7.29 2.67 -8.14
N ASP A 71 -6.85 2.39 -9.36
CA ASP A 71 -7.74 2.08 -10.47
C ASP A 71 -8.54 0.80 -10.21
N SER A 72 -7.92 -0.23 -9.64
CA SER A 72 -8.63 -1.44 -9.22
C SER A 72 -9.71 -1.15 -8.17
N VAL A 73 -9.44 -0.24 -7.22
CA VAL A 73 -10.45 0.20 -6.25
C VAL A 73 -11.58 0.97 -6.94
N LYS A 74 -11.25 1.88 -7.88
CA LYS A 74 -12.27 2.61 -8.66
C LYS A 74 -13.16 1.67 -9.47
N GLU A 75 -12.59 0.64 -10.08
CA GLU A 75 -13.35 -0.39 -10.79
C GLU A 75 -14.31 -1.14 -9.86
N CYS A 76 -13.85 -1.54 -8.67
CA CYS A 76 -14.71 -2.17 -7.66
C CYS A 76 -15.86 -1.23 -7.23
N LEU A 77 -15.57 0.04 -7.01
CA LEU A 77 -16.58 1.04 -6.64
C LEU A 77 -17.62 1.24 -7.76
N ALA A 78 -17.19 1.22 -9.03
CA ALA A 78 -18.07 1.42 -10.19
C ALA A 78 -19.11 0.29 -10.34
N VAL A 79 -18.79 -0.93 -9.91
CA VAL A 79 -19.72 -2.08 -9.97
C VAL A 79 -20.46 -2.31 -8.64
N THR A 80 -20.22 -1.47 -7.63
CA THR A 80 -20.88 -1.57 -6.33
C THR A 80 -22.34 -1.15 -6.43
N PRO A 81 -23.30 -1.96 -5.93
CA PRO A 81 -24.71 -1.59 -5.91
C PRO A 81 -24.97 -0.27 -5.16
N PRO A 82 -25.96 0.54 -5.61
CA PRO A 82 -26.24 1.85 -5.01
C PRO A 82 -26.53 1.81 -3.50
N GLU A 83 -27.15 0.73 -3.03
CA GLU A 83 -27.48 0.54 -1.61
C GLU A 83 -26.21 0.45 -0.75
N LEU A 84 -25.16 -0.19 -1.27
CA LEU A 84 -23.87 -0.30 -0.59
C LEU A 84 -23.00 0.96 -0.78
N ALA A 85 -23.22 1.69 -1.87
CA ALA A 85 -22.49 2.94 -2.12
C ALA A 85 -22.77 3.99 -1.04
N GLN A 86 -23.98 4.04 -0.50
CA GLN A 86 -24.33 4.93 0.61
C GLN A 86 -23.56 4.57 1.89
N ASP A 87 -23.42 3.28 2.18
CA ASP A 87 -22.62 2.80 3.33
C ASP A 87 -21.14 3.17 3.17
N LEU A 88 -20.59 3.05 1.97
CA LEU A 88 -19.22 3.44 1.67
C LEU A 88 -18.95 4.93 1.91
N LEU A 89 -19.90 5.82 1.55
CA LEU A 89 -19.78 7.25 1.82
C LEU A 89 -19.79 7.57 3.31
N THR A 90 -20.46 6.75 4.11
CA THR A 90 -20.60 6.96 5.57
C THR A 90 -19.49 6.30 6.35
N ARG A 91 -19.19 5.04 6.06
CA ARG A 91 -18.22 4.21 6.81
C ARG A 91 -16.82 4.24 6.21
N GLY A 92 -16.71 4.49 4.90
CA GLY A 92 -15.44 4.53 4.19
C GLY A 92 -14.86 3.16 3.86
N ILE A 93 -13.62 3.20 3.38
CA ILE A 93 -12.81 2.04 3.03
C ILE A 93 -11.78 1.82 4.15
N TYR A 94 -11.67 0.60 4.66
CA TYR A 94 -10.65 0.23 5.63
C TYR A 94 -9.47 -0.42 4.94
N LEU A 95 -8.27 0.16 5.13
CA LEU A 95 -7.02 -0.39 4.65
C LEU A 95 -6.40 -1.31 5.69
N VAL A 96 -6.01 -2.49 5.25
CA VAL A 96 -5.35 -3.54 6.06
C VAL A 96 -4.16 -4.13 5.31
N GLY A 97 -3.30 -4.84 6.02
CA GLY A 97 -2.09 -5.45 5.47
C GLY A 97 -0.90 -4.50 5.42
N GLY A 98 0.27 -5.04 5.06
CA GLY A 98 1.53 -4.30 5.06
C GLY A 98 1.58 -3.16 4.04
N GLY A 99 0.96 -3.33 2.87
CA GLY A 99 0.87 -2.28 1.85
C GLY A 99 0.11 -1.04 2.30
N ALA A 100 -0.85 -1.19 3.22
CA ALA A 100 -1.60 -0.08 3.79
C ALA A 100 -0.73 0.88 4.63
N LEU A 101 0.45 0.43 5.06
CA LEU A 101 1.42 1.22 5.82
C LEU A 101 2.25 2.18 4.94
N LEU A 102 2.12 2.11 3.61
CA LEU A 102 2.78 3.07 2.73
C LEU A 102 2.27 4.47 3.05
N ARG A 103 3.20 5.37 3.39
CA ARG A 103 2.88 6.74 3.79
C ARG A 103 2.12 7.48 2.69
N GLY A 104 1.07 8.17 3.05
CA GLY A 104 0.24 8.95 2.12
C GLY A 104 -0.69 8.10 1.23
N LEU A 105 -0.72 6.77 1.36
CA LEU A 105 -1.62 5.93 0.58
C LEU A 105 -3.10 6.13 0.94
N PRO A 106 -3.50 6.19 2.23
CA PRO A 106 -4.88 6.50 2.59
C PRO A 106 -5.35 7.84 2.03
N GLU A 107 -4.52 8.87 2.14
CA GLU A 107 -4.83 10.23 1.68
C GLU A 107 -4.96 10.28 0.16
N ARG A 108 -4.05 9.64 -0.58
CA ARG A 108 -4.11 9.57 -2.04
C ARG A 108 -5.34 8.81 -2.50
N LEU A 109 -5.65 7.68 -1.89
CA LEU A 109 -6.83 6.89 -2.21
C LEU A 109 -8.12 7.68 -1.95
N GLN A 110 -8.20 8.36 -0.80
CA GLN A 110 -9.33 9.25 -0.49
C GLN A 110 -9.45 10.41 -1.48
N TYR A 111 -8.34 11.01 -1.87
CA TYR A 111 -8.33 12.09 -2.85
C TYR A 111 -8.87 11.63 -4.21
N GLU A 112 -8.45 10.46 -4.67
CA GLU A 112 -8.80 9.90 -5.98
C GLU A 112 -10.23 9.32 -6.05
N THR A 113 -10.68 8.66 -4.97
CA THR A 113 -11.99 7.99 -4.93
C THR A 113 -13.10 8.87 -4.37
N LYS A 114 -12.76 9.93 -3.66
CA LYS A 114 -13.69 10.80 -2.89
C LYS A 114 -14.48 10.06 -1.81
N VAL A 115 -14.04 8.85 -1.45
CA VAL A 115 -14.60 8.03 -0.37
C VAL A 115 -13.67 8.15 0.84
N PRO A 116 -14.19 8.28 2.08
CA PRO A 116 -13.35 8.26 3.28
C PRO A 116 -12.50 6.99 3.34
N VAL A 117 -11.22 7.11 3.69
CA VAL A 117 -10.30 5.99 3.81
C VAL A 117 -9.69 5.98 5.19
N GLN A 118 -9.73 4.84 5.86
CA GLN A 118 -9.23 4.66 7.21
C GLN A 118 -8.20 3.53 7.25
N LEU A 119 -7.08 3.79 7.91
CA LEU A 119 -6.10 2.75 8.22
C LEU A 119 -6.57 1.99 9.46
N SER A 120 -6.57 0.66 9.41
CA SER A 120 -6.84 -0.16 10.58
C SER A 120 -5.81 0.13 11.69
N PRO A 121 -6.21 0.14 12.98
CA PRO A 121 -5.26 0.32 14.09
C PRO A 121 -4.15 -0.73 14.13
N GLN A 122 -4.43 -1.92 13.64
CA GLN A 122 -3.49 -3.06 13.57
C GLN A 122 -3.53 -3.66 12.16
N PRO A 123 -2.94 -2.99 11.15
CA PRO A 123 -3.14 -3.38 9.76
C PRO A 123 -2.60 -4.76 9.44
N LEU A 124 -1.49 -5.17 10.03
CA LEU A 124 -0.85 -6.47 9.79
C LEU A 124 -1.62 -7.62 10.43
N GLU A 125 -2.19 -7.37 11.59
CA GLU A 125 -2.91 -8.37 12.40
C GLU A 125 -4.42 -8.39 12.12
N ALA A 126 -4.96 -7.43 11.41
CA ALA A 126 -6.40 -7.23 11.23
C ALA A 126 -7.13 -8.49 10.75
N VAL A 127 -6.51 -9.26 9.83
CA VAL A 127 -7.09 -10.49 9.29
C VAL A 127 -7.15 -11.59 10.35
N VAL A 128 -6.06 -11.81 11.08
CA VAL A 128 -6.01 -12.87 12.11
C VAL A 128 -6.89 -12.53 13.31
N LEU A 129 -6.94 -11.26 13.71
CA LEU A 129 -7.83 -10.79 14.77
C LEU A 129 -9.30 -10.93 14.36
N GLY A 130 -9.64 -10.56 13.11
CA GLY A 130 -10.97 -10.76 12.57
C GLY A 130 -11.39 -12.23 12.54
N ALA A 131 -10.50 -13.12 12.12
CA ALA A 131 -10.73 -14.57 12.15
C ALA A 131 -10.95 -15.08 13.59
N GLY A 132 -10.16 -14.59 14.56
CA GLY A 132 -10.34 -14.90 15.98
C GLY A 132 -11.72 -14.49 16.48
N HIS A 133 -12.13 -13.25 16.21
CA HIS A 133 -13.46 -12.76 16.57
C HIS A 133 -14.59 -13.55 15.91
N CYS A 134 -14.41 -14.01 14.69
CA CYS A 134 -15.39 -14.88 14.02
C CYS A 134 -15.54 -16.23 14.74
N ILE A 135 -14.46 -16.81 15.23
CA ILE A 135 -14.48 -18.09 15.96
C ILE A 135 -15.15 -17.89 17.33
N GLU A 136 -14.76 -16.85 18.05
CA GLU A 136 -15.34 -16.52 19.38
C GLU A 136 -16.85 -16.27 19.31
N ASN A 137 -17.31 -15.63 18.24
CA ASN A 137 -18.71 -15.28 18.03
C ASN A 137 -19.40 -16.17 16.97
N TYR A 138 -18.92 -17.40 16.78
CA TYR A 138 -19.38 -18.29 15.70
C TYR A 138 -20.90 -18.47 15.65
N GLN A 139 -21.56 -18.61 16.80
CA GLN A 139 -23.02 -18.82 16.86
C GLN A 139 -23.79 -17.61 16.28
N ALA A 140 -23.34 -16.39 16.58
CA ALA A 140 -23.96 -15.17 16.07
C ALA A 140 -23.68 -14.94 14.58
N LEU A 141 -22.48 -15.34 14.11
CA LEU A 141 -22.01 -15.10 12.73
C LEU A 141 -22.26 -16.27 11.79
N ARG A 142 -22.78 -17.41 12.30
CA ARG A 142 -22.99 -18.64 11.52
C ARG A 142 -23.76 -18.40 10.23
N GLY A 143 -24.79 -17.55 10.25
CA GLY A 143 -25.60 -17.23 9.08
C GLY A 143 -24.80 -16.58 7.95
N MET A 144 -23.79 -15.79 8.29
CA MET A 144 -22.92 -15.12 7.29
C MET A 144 -21.98 -16.10 6.57
N PHE A 145 -21.56 -17.20 7.24
CA PHE A 145 -20.66 -18.19 6.65
C PHE A 145 -21.36 -19.22 5.76
N MET A 146 -22.66 -19.39 5.90
CA MET A 146 -23.41 -20.42 5.17
C MET A 146 -23.85 -19.97 3.78
N ASP A 147 -23.92 -18.67 3.50
CA ASP A 147 -24.31 -18.13 2.18
C ASP A 147 -23.17 -18.12 1.16
N ALA A 148 -21.94 -18.37 1.56
CA ALA A 148 -20.77 -18.39 0.66
C ALA A 148 -20.67 -19.62 -0.25
N ARG A 149 -21.69 -20.49 -0.29
CA ARG A 149 -21.74 -21.73 -1.12
C ARG A 149 -22.77 -21.69 -2.25
N ARG A 150 -23.05 -20.51 -2.77
CA ARG A 150 -23.83 -20.40 -4.01
C ARG A 150 -23.02 -19.85 -5.14
#